data_556189e36cd1dfc8083841e50314471f
#
_entry.id   556189e36cd1dfc8083841e50314471f
#
_cell.length_a   1.000
_cell.length_b   1.000
_cell.length_c   1.000
_cell.angle_alpha   90.00
_cell.angle_beta   90.00
_cell.angle_gamma   90.00
#
_symmetry.space_group_name_H-M   'P 1'
#
loop_
_entity.id
_entity.type
_entity.pdbx_description
1 polymer ?
#
loop_
_entity_poly.entity_id
_entity_poly.type
_entity_poly.pdbx_seq_one_letter_code
_entity_poly.pdbx_strand_id
1 'polypeptide(L)'
;MDLNRRVLSSGAAVLGALVLASCGGGGGAKHAGLQVVAAENFWGSIAGQLAGSKATVSSIIVNPNTDPHSYDATPADARTFAAARLAIVNGIGYDDWAPKLLAASPLSGRITLTVGALLGLRAGDNPHQWYSPGNVMRVVAAISSDLTRLEPADAAYFRGRERAFETTALARYHALIAQIRARYRGVAVGYSESIFQPLGAALGLRLLTPSSFAKAIAEGTDVTAADKQTVDRQAQQRLIKVWVFNSQNVTPDVQRVNQLARAAGIPIATVTETLSPASDSFQQWQVSELERLERALARATGR
;
A
#
# COMPACT_ATOMS: atom_id res chain seq x y z
N MET A 1 -73.96 15.38 -73.45
CA MET A 1 -73.27 16.30 -74.37
C MET A 1 -71.84 16.35 -73.94
N ASP A 2 -71.04 15.65 -74.76
CA ASP A 2 -69.75 15.98 -75.35
C ASP A 2 -68.58 16.26 -74.37
N LEU A 3 -67.51 15.87 -74.61
CA LEU A 3 -66.59 15.14 -75.53
C LEU A 3 -65.20 15.18 -74.95
N ASN A 4 -64.59 14.07 -75.01
CA ASN A 4 -63.15 13.79 -75.30
C ASN A 4 -62.07 14.81 -75.03
N ARG A 5 -61.03 14.43 -74.38
CA ARG A 5 -59.75 14.23 -75.14
C ARG A 5 -58.72 13.47 -74.29
N ARG A 6 -58.21 12.41 -74.86
CA ARG A 6 -57.02 11.67 -74.50
C ARG A 6 -55.77 12.49 -74.79
N VAL A 7 -54.78 12.53 -73.91
CA VAL A 7 -53.38 12.69 -74.33
C VAL A 7 -52.52 11.73 -73.54
N LEU A 8 -51.90 10.82 -74.23
CA LEU A 8 -50.83 9.94 -73.80
C LEU A 8 -49.54 10.81 -73.69
N SER A 9 -48.80 10.63 -72.60
CA SER A 9 -47.39 10.99 -72.65
C SER A 9 -46.63 9.99 -71.71
N SER A 10 -45.68 9.38 -72.32
CA SER A 10 -44.70 8.44 -71.85
C SER A 10 -43.90 8.97 -70.62
N GLY A 11 -43.78 8.22 -69.64
CA GLY A 11 -42.99 8.58 -68.47
C GLY A 11 -41.84 7.65 -68.26
N ALA A 12 -40.72 8.11 -67.97
CA ALA A 12 -39.49 7.40 -67.68
C ALA A 12 -39.50 6.81 -66.27
N ALA A 13 -39.24 5.54 -66.17
CA ALA A 13 -38.99 4.87 -64.86
C ALA A 13 -37.59 5.24 -64.42
N VAL A 14 -37.49 5.96 -63.32
CA VAL A 14 -36.21 6.16 -62.58
C VAL A 14 -36.08 5.07 -61.52
N LEU A 15 -35.22 4.10 -61.76
CA LEU A 15 -34.77 3.16 -60.72
C LEU A 15 -33.92 3.93 -59.71
N GLY A 16 -34.49 4.28 -58.57
CA GLY A 16 -33.76 4.77 -57.42
C GLY A 16 -33.07 3.60 -56.72
N ALA A 17 -31.76 3.47 -56.86
CA ALA A 17 -30.94 2.57 -56.06
C ALA A 17 -30.90 3.07 -54.60
N LEU A 18 -31.63 2.43 -53.70
CA LEU A 18 -31.44 2.62 -52.24
C LEU A 18 -30.08 2.02 -51.85
N VAL A 19 -29.11 2.89 -51.68
CA VAL A 19 -27.86 2.57 -50.98
C VAL A 19 -28.20 2.52 -49.48
N LEU A 20 -28.38 1.33 -48.95
CA LEU A 20 -28.41 1.06 -47.50
C LEU A 20 -26.98 1.32 -46.98
N ALA A 21 -26.74 2.53 -46.52
CA ALA A 21 -25.59 2.85 -45.72
C ALA A 21 -25.75 2.10 -44.37
N SER A 22 -25.19 0.89 -44.31
CA SER A 22 -25.00 0.17 -43.06
C SER A 22 -24.02 0.99 -42.19
N CYS A 23 -24.55 1.87 -41.36
CA CYS A 23 -23.80 2.40 -40.23
C CYS A 23 -23.52 1.23 -39.26
N GLY A 24 -22.48 0.49 -39.54
CA GLY A 24 -21.85 -0.39 -38.61
C GLY A 24 -21.30 0.46 -37.44
N GLY A 25 -22.18 0.78 -36.50
CA GLY A 25 -21.79 1.27 -35.18
C GLY A 25 -21.00 0.17 -34.51
N GLY A 26 -19.70 0.10 -34.79
CA GLY A 26 -18.76 -0.59 -33.95
C GLY A 26 -18.80 0.06 -32.59
N GLY A 27 -19.70 -0.40 -31.72
CA GLY A 27 -19.59 -0.18 -30.30
C GLY A 27 -18.27 -0.81 -29.88
N GLY A 28 -17.20 -0.03 -29.91
CA GLY A 28 -15.95 -0.42 -29.30
C GLY A 28 -16.28 -0.78 -27.87
N ALA A 29 -16.21 -2.08 -27.55
CA ALA A 29 -16.15 -2.49 -26.18
C ALA A 29 -15.06 -1.62 -25.58
N LYS A 30 -15.44 -0.73 -24.62
CA LYS A 30 -14.48 -0.05 -23.78
C LYS A 30 -13.68 -1.18 -23.18
N HIS A 31 -12.46 -1.40 -23.65
CA HIS A 31 -11.54 -2.31 -22.98
C HIS A 31 -11.54 -1.82 -21.54
N ALA A 32 -12.09 -2.62 -20.66
CA ALA A 32 -11.96 -2.36 -19.24
C ALA A 32 -10.45 -2.30 -19.01
N GLY A 33 -9.92 -1.09 -18.77
CA GLY A 33 -8.48 -0.87 -18.67
C GLY A 33 -7.91 -1.83 -17.63
N LEU A 34 -6.60 -2.01 -17.66
CA LEU A 34 -5.89 -2.89 -16.73
C LEU A 34 -6.34 -2.62 -15.29
N GLN A 35 -6.91 -3.64 -14.62
CA GLN A 35 -7.35 -3.56 -13.23
C GLN A 35 -6.25 -4.09 -12.33
N VAL A 36 -5.80 -3.26 -11.41
CA VAL A 36 -4.81 -3.58 -10.37
C VAL A 36 -5.50 -3.46 -9.01
N VAL A 37 -5.40 -4.49 -8.19
CA VAL A 37 -5.98 -4.49 -6.85
C VAL A 37 -4.91 -4.85 -5.83
N ALA A 38 -4.72 -3.98 -4.85
CA ALA A 38 -3.87 -4.25 -3.69
C ALA A 38 -4.73 -4.60 -2.48
N ALA A 39 -4.25 -5.51 -1.64
CA ALA A 39 -4.91 -5.80 -0.38
C ALA A 39 -4.94 -4.55 0.52
N GLU A 40 -3.83 -3.83 0.62
CA GLU A 40 -3.68 -2.63 1.44
C GLU A 40 -3.31 -1.39 0.63
N ASN A 41 -3.63 -0.22 1.20
CA ASN A 41 -3.44 1.06 0.54
C ASN A 41 -1.98 1.49 0.39
N PHE A 42 -1.05 0.99 1.22
CA PHE A 42 0.37 1.34 1.08
C PHE A 42 0.97 0.75 -0.21
N TRP A 43 0.68 -0.52 -0.55
CA TRP A 43 1.08 -1.09 -1.85
C TRP A 43 0.24 -0.51 -2.99
N GLY A 44 -1.05 -0.26 -2.76
CA GLY A 44 -1.94 0.35 -3.74
C GLY A 44 -1.50 1.75 -4.14
N SER A 45 -1.04 2.56 -3.19
CA SER A 45 -0.51 3.91 -3.45
C SER A 45 0.74 3.88 -4.33
N ILE A 46 1.65 2.93 -4.09
CA ILE A 46 2.83 2.72 -4.95
C ILE A 46 2.38 2.28 -6.35
N ALA A 47 1.53 1.25 -6.42
CA ALA A 47 1.04 0.72 -7.68
C ALA A 47 0.32 1.79 -8.53
N GLY A 48 -0.50 2.64 -7.90
CA GLY A 48 -1.19 3.74 -8.58
C GLY A 48 -0.22 4.75 -9.21
N GLN A 49 0.85 5.07 -8.51
CA GLN A 49 1.86 5.99 -9.01
C GLN A 49 2.68 5.38 -10.17
N LEU A 50 2.96 4.08 -10.12
CA LEU A 50 3.66 3.36 -11.19
C LEU A 50 2.77 3.13 -12.42
N ALA A 51 1.52 2.76 -12.20
CA ALA A 51 0.53 2.52 -13.26
C ALA A 51 0.11 3.82 -13.99
N GLY A 52 0.01 4.92 -13.25
CA GLY A 52 -0.41 6.22 -13.78
C GLY A 52 -1.77 6.12 -14.48
N SER A 53 -1.86 6.61 -15.73
CA SER A 53 -3.10 6.57 -16.52
C SER A 53 -3.35 5.24 -17.26
N LYS A 54 -2.45 4.26 -17.15
CA LYS A 54 -2.51 3.01 -17.91
C LYS A 54 -3.27 1.89 -17.20
N ALA A 55 -3.57 2.06 -15.91
CA ALA A 55 -4.37 1.11 -15.15
C ALA A 55 -5.27 1.83 -14.15
N THR A 56 -6.36 1.16 -13.77
CA THR A 56 -7.17 1.53 -12.60
C THR A 56 -6.64 0.74 -11.41
N VAL A 57 -6.23 1.45 -10.37
CA VAL A 57 -5.71 0.82 -9.15
C VAL A 57 -6.67 1.06 -7.99
N SER A 58 -7.03 0.02 -7.28
CA SER A 58 -7.84 0.07 -6.05
C SER A 58 -7.17 -0.70 -4.93
N SER A 59 -7.49 -0.34 -3.70
CA SER A 59 -7.07 -1.07 -2.50
C SER A 59 -8.30 -1.51 -1.73
N ILE A 60 -8.22 -2.67 -1.09
CA ILE A 60 -9.32 -3.19 -0.27
C ILE A 60 -9.33 -2.47 1.09
N ILE A 61 -8.22 -2.54 1.81
CA ILE A 61 -8.10 -1.86 3.10
C ILE A 61 -7.60 -0.44 2.87
N VAL A 62 -8.49 0.53 3.10
CA VAL A 62 -8.23 1.97 2.96
C VAL A 62 -8.58 2.76 4.22
N ASN A 63 -9.37 2.19 5.12
CA ASN A 63 -9.77 2.85 6.36
C ASN A 63 -8.66 2.69 7.40
N PRO A 64 -8.08 3.77 7.92
CA PRO A 64 -7.00 3.72 8.91
C PRO A 64 -7.42 3.11 10.27
N ASN A 65 -8.71 2.90 10.49
CA ASN A 65 -9.21 2.23 11.70
C ASN A 65 -9.43 0.71 11.51
N THR A 66 -9.12 0.19 10.33
CA THR A 66 -9.21 -1.25 10.04
C THR A 66 -7.88 -1.90 10.34
N ASP A 67 -7.91 -2.94 11.20
CA ASP A 67 -6.76 -3.80 11.43
C ASP A 67 -6.66 -4.86 10.31
N PRO A 68 -5.58 -4.86 9.52
CA PRO A 68 -5.43 -5.82 8.42
C PRO A 68 -5.25 -7.28 8.89
N HIS A 69 -4.70 -7.49 10.08
CA HIS A 69 -4.49 -8.84 10.65
C HIS A 69 -5.81 -9.56 10.96
N SER A 70 -6.86 -8.81 11.28
CA SER A 70 -8.17 -9.33 11.68
C SER A 70 -9.29 -8.96 10.70
N TYR A 71 -8.93 -8.56 9.47
CA TYR A 71 -9.90 -8.11 8.48
C TYR A 71 -10.79 -9.24 7.96
N ASP A 72 -12.10 -9.05 8.09
CA ASP A 72 -13.12 -9.93 7.51
C ASP A 72 -13.51 -9.42 6.11
N ALA A 73 -13.11 -10.15 5.09
CA ALA A 73 -13.36 -9.77 3.70
C ALA A 73 -14.84 -9.88 3.32
N THR A 74 -15.32 -8.89 2.58
CA THR A 74 -16.72 -8.79 2.14
C THR A 74 -16.93 -9.41 0.74
N PRO A 75 -18.20 -9.70 0.34
CA PRO A 75 -18.51 -10.07 -1.03
C PRO A 75 -18.12 -8.98 -2.07
N ALA A 76 -18.05 -7.72 -1.67
CA ALA A 76 -17.57 -6.64 -2.54
C ALA A 76 -16.08 -6.77 -2.82
N ASP A 77 -15.27 -7.12 -1.82
CA ASP A 77 -13.84 -7.37 -1.96
C ASP A 77 -13.56 -8.55 -2.87
N ALA A 78 -14.35 -9.62 -2.72
CA ALA A 78 -14.27 -10.77 -3.60
C ALA A 78 -14.51 -10.40 -5.07
N ARG A 79 -15.53 -9.56 -5.37
CA ARG A 79 -15.78 -9.06 -6.73
C ARG A 79 -14.65 -8.18 -7.24
N THR A 80 -14.09 -7.34 -6.39
CA THR A 80 -12.96 -6.47 -6.74
C THR A 80 -11.73 -7.30 -7.12
N PHE A 81 -11.37 -8.30 -6.30
CA PHE A 81 -10.26 -9.20 -6.62
C PHE A 81 -10.54 -10.09 -7.84
N ALA A 82 -11.81 -10.50 -8.05
CA ALA A 82 -12.17 -11.30 -9.23
C ALA A 82 -11.83 -10.59 -10.55
N ALA A 83 -11.93 -9.24 -10.59
CA ALA A 83 -11.62 -8.43 -11.76
C ALA A 83 -10.12 -8.11 -11.91
N ALA A 84 -9.30 -8.35 -10.89
CA ALA A 84 -7.89 -7.96 -10.90
C ALA A 84 -7.06 -8.75 -11.92
N ARG A 85 -6.34 -8.04 -12.79
CA ARG A 85 -5.31 -8.59 -13.66
C ARG A 85 -3.96 -8.64 -12.98
N LEU A 86 -3.68 -7.68 -12.12
CA LEU A 86 -2.59 -7.69 -11.14
C LEU A 86 -3.20 -7.60 -9.75
N ALA A 87 -2.99 -8.62 -8.93
CA ALA A 87 -3.30 -8.60 -7.50
C ALA A 87 -2.01 -8.46 -6.71
N ILE A 88 -2.00 -7.55 -5.74
CA ILE A 88 -0.85 -7.31 -4.85
C ILE A 88 -1.29 -7.64 -3.44
N VAL A 89 -0.64 -8.61 -2.81
CA VAL A 89 -0.89 -9.05 -1.45
C VAL A 89 0.41 -9.03 -0.66
N ASN A 90 0.32 -8.66 0.61
CA ASN A 90 1.50 -8.63 1.48
C ASN A 90 2.01 -10.04 1.79
N GLY A 91 1.13 -10.95 2.14
CA GLY A 91 1.48 -12.29 2.62
C GLY A 91 2.07 -12.24 4.03
N ILE A 92 2.92 -13.24 4.36
CA ILE A 92 3.62 -13.32 5.66
C ILE A 92 2.64 -13.50 6.84
N GLY A 93 1.40 -13.97 6.58
CA GLY A 93 0.34 -14.08 7.59
C GLY A 93 -0.37 -12.76 7.91
N TYR A 94 -0.19 -11.72 7.09
CA TYR A 94 -0.78 -10.40 7.32
C TYR A 94 -2.18 -10.26 6.73
N ASP A 95 -2.38 -10.75 5.52
CA ASP A 95 -3.60 -10.61 4.72
C ASP A 95 -4.09 -11.96 4.18
N ASP A 96 -4.09 -13.01 5.01
CA ASP A 96 -4.43 -14.40 4.65
C ASP A 96 -5.84 -14.57 4.05
N TRP A 97 -6.70 -13.58 4.21
CA TRP A 97 -8.01 -13.50 3.56
C TRP A 97 -7.91 -13.28 2.04
N ALA A 98 -6.91 -12.50 1.59
CA ALA A 98 -6.78 -12.11 0.17
C ALA A 98 -6.43 -13.29 -0.76
N PRO A 99 -5.43 -14.14 -0.45
CA PRO A 99 -5.19 -15.37 -1.23
C PRO A 99 -6.40 -16.30 -1.33
N LYS A 100 -7.25 -16.39 -0.29
CA LYS A 100 -8.47 -17.21 -0.31
C LYS A 100 -9.48 -16.67 -1.33
N LEU A 101 -9.68 -15.35 -1.40
CA LEU A 101 -10.54 -14.71 -2.39
C LEU A 101 -10.03 -14.90 -3.83
N LEU A 102 -8.72 -14.76 -4.02
CA LEU A 102 -8.08 -14.96 -5.32
C LEU A 102 -8.21 -16.41 -5.79
N ALA A 103 -8.05 -17.39 -4.91
CA ALA A 103 -8.23 -18.82 -5.22
C ALA A 103 -9.69 -19.17 -5.56
N ALA A 104 -10.66 -18.52 -4.90
CA ALA A 104 -12.08 -18.71 -5.17
C ALA A 104 -12.53 -18.11 -6.53
N SER A 105 -11.73 -17.22 -7.13
CA SER A 105 -12.06 -16.54 -8.39
C SER A 105 -10.86 -16.61 -9.36
N PRO A 106 -10.53 -17.79 -9.90
CA PRO A 106 -9.41 -17.95 -10.80
C PRO A 106 -9.63 -17.15 -12.09
N LEU A 107 -8.60 -16.41 -12.53
CA LEU A 107 -8.61 -15.63 -13.76
C LEU A 107 -7.35 -15.95 -14.56
N SER A 108 -7.54 -16.44 -15.79
CA SER A 108 -6.42 -16.74 -16.69
C SER A 108 -5.60 -15.48 -16.98
N GLY A 109 -4.29 -15.61 -16.89
CA GLY A 109 -3.36 -14.50 -17.13
C GLY A 109 -3.31 -13.45 -16.02
N ARG A 110 -3.97 -13.67 -14.87
CA ARG A 110 -3.74 -12.85 -13.67
C ARG A 110 -2.32 -13.06 -13.17
N ILE A 111 -1.68 -11.96 -12.80
CA ILE A 111 -0.45 -11.98 -12.01
C ILE A 111 -0.82 -11.70 -10.55
N THR A 112 -0.29 -12.49 -9.63
CA THR A 112 -0.38 -12.25 -8.19
C THR A 112 1.02 -11.98 -7.66
N LEU A 113 1.28 -10.74 -7.25
CA LEU A 113 2.48 -10.35 -6.55
C LEU A 113 2.25 -10.56 -5.05
N THR A 114 2.88 -11.59 -4.49
CA THR A 114 2.94 -11.80 -3.04
C THR A 114 4.26 -11.25 -2.53
N VAL A 115 4.21 -10.15 -1.78
CA VAL A 115 5.40 -9.43 -1.30
C VAL A 115 6.27 -10.34 -0.43
N GLY A 116 5.68 -11.11 0.47
CA GLY A 116 6.43 -12.09 1.27
C GLY A 116 7.23 -13.06 0.43
N ALA A 117 6.62 -13.65 -0.62
CA ALA A 117 7.30 -14.58 -1.52
C ALA A 117 8.43 -13.89 -2.31
N LEU A 118 8.19 -12.65 -2.82
CA LEU A 118 9.22 -11.84 -3.49
C LEU A 118 10.44 -11.62 -2.60
N LEU A 119 10.21 -11.42 -1.29
CA LEU A 119 11.26 -11.12 -0.32
C LEU A 119 11.90 -12.37 0.29
N GLY A 120 11.35 -13.56 0.05
CA GLY A 120 11.79 -14.82 0.66
C GLY A 120 11.34 -14.97 2.11
N LEU A 121 10.26 -14.29 2.50
CA LEU A 121 9.68 -14.30 3.83
C LEU A 121 8.42 -15.19 3.86
N ARG A 122 8.09 -15.68 5.05
CA ARG A 122 6.97 -16.62 5.29
C ARG A 122 6.17 -16.22 6.53
N ALA A 123 5.03 -16.86 6.73
CA ALA A 123 4.24 -16.69 7.95
C ALA A 123 5.10 -16.89 9.21
N GLY A 124 4.97 -15.98 10.17
CA GLY A 124 5.77 -15.89 11.40
C GLY A 124 6.97 -14.95 11.32
N ASP A 125 7.43 -14.56 10.11
CA ASP A 125 8.37 -13.46 9.93
C ASP A 125 7.64 -12.11 10.11
N ASN A 126 8.40 -11.01 10.24
CA ASN A 126 7.80 -9.68 10.39
C ASN A 126 7.12 -9.24 9.06
N PRO A 127 5.79 -9.00 9.03
CA PRO A 127 5.08 -8.68 7.81
C PRO A 127 5.25 -7.22 7.35
N HIS A 128 5.71 -6.31 8.21
CA HIS A 128 5.69 -4.86 8.01
C HIS A 128 6.79 -4.37 7.06
N GLN A 129 6.84 -4.95 5.85
CA GLN A 129 7.94 -4.74 4.90
C GLN A 129 7.88 -3.39 4.18
N TRP A 130 6.75 -2.71 4.21
CA TRP A 130 6.62 -1.33 3.72
C TRP A 130 7.37 -0.30 4.59
N TYR A 131 7.84 -0.71 5.77
CA TYR A 131 8.75 0.06 6.62
C TYR A 131 10.23 -0.25 6.36
N SER A 132 10.56 -1.18 5.47
CA SER A 132 11.94 -1.47 5.05
C SER A 132 12.25 -0.73 3.75
N PRO A 133 13.08 0.32 3.74
CA PRO A 133 13.37 1.09 2.53
C PRO A 133 13.91 0.22 1.38
N GLY A 134 14.78 -0.74 1.70
CA GLY A 134 15.32 -1.65 0.68
C GLY A 134 14.28 -2.60 0.09
N ASN A 135 13.32 -3.09 0.92
CA ASN A 135 12.26 -3.97 0.45
C ASN A 135 11.21 -3.21 -0.35
N VAL A 136 10.90 -1.96 0.03
CA VAL A 136 10.04 -1.07 -0.78
C VAL A 136 10.57 -0.95 -2.21
N MET A 137 11.89 -0.74 -2.40
CA MET A 137 12.49 -0.65 -3.74
C MET A 137 12.35 -1.96 -4.53
N ARG A 138 12.49 -3.12 -3.88
CA ARG A 138 12.26 -4.42 -4.52
C ARG A 138 10.81 -4.60 -4.97
N VAL A 139 9.85 -4.15 -4.16
CA VAL A 139 8.41 -4.20 -4.50
C VAL A 139 8.09 -3.23 -5.64
N VAL A 140 8.65 -2.02 -5.63
CA VAL A 140 8.53 -1.03 -6.73
C VAL A 140 8.96 -1.64 -8.07
N ALA A 141 10.14 -2.25 -8.11
CA ALA A 141 10.66 -2.90 -9.30
C ALA A 141 9.78 -4.09 -9.76
N ALA A 142 9.27 -4.89 -8.81
CA ALA A 142 8.38 -6.01 -9.11
C ALA A 142 7.05 -5.53 -9.71
N ILE A 143 6.41 -4.53 -9.12
CA ILE A 143 5.16 -3.94 -9.64
C ILE A 143 5.37 -3.40 -11.07
N SER A 144 6.45 -2.65 -11.31
CA SER A 144 6.78 -2.12 -12.65
C SER A 144 7.00 -3.23 -13.68
N SER A 145 7.70 -4.30 -13.28
CA SER A 145 7.90 -5.49 -14.11
C SER A 145 6.57 -6.18 -14.44
N ASP A 146 5.70 -6.37 -13.48
CA ASP A 146 4.40 -7.04 -13.65
C ASP A 146 3.45 -6.21 -14.53
N LEU A 147 3.41 -4.89 -14.36
CA LEU A 147 2.68 -3.98 -15.24
C LEU A 147 3.20 -4.08 -16.69
N THR A 148 4.52 -4.13 -16.87
CA THR A 148 5.15 -4.31 -18.19
C THR A 148 4.80 -5.66 -18.82
N ARG A 149 4.71 -6.73 -18.04
CA ARG A 149 4.31 -8.06 -18.53
C ARG A 149 2.84 -8.10 -18.97
N LEU A 150 1.98 -7.36 -18.28
CA LEU A 150 0.55 -7.28 -18.60
C LEU A 150 0.27 -6.38 -19.81
N GLU A 151 1.02 -5.29 -19.95
CA GLU A 151 0.89 -4.31 -21.04
C GLU A 151 2.27 -4.01 -21.68
N PRO A 152 2.81 -4.95 -22.49
CA PRO A 152 4.16 -4.79 -23.06
C PRO A 152 4.33 -3.56 -23.97
N ALA A 153 3.24 -3.12 -24.60
CA ALA A 153 3.24 -1.91 -25.43
C ALA A 153 3.55 -0.64 -24.61
N ASP A 154 3.23 -0.63 -23.33
CA ASP A 154 3.46 0.48 -22.41
C ASP A 154 4.73 0.33 -21.56
N ALA A 155 5.61 -0.61 -21.87
CA ALA A 155 6.82 -0.90 -21.10
C ALA A 155 7.72 0.33 -20.86
N ALA A 156 7.88 1.19 -21.86
CA ALA A 156 8.67 2.42 -21.73
C ALA A 156 8.02 3.42 -20.75
N TYR A 157 6.70 3.50 -20.75
CA TYR A 157 5.92 4.33 -19.84
C TYR A 157 6.12 3.87 -18.39
N PHE A 158 5.93 2.57 -18.09
CA PHE A 158 6.09 2.05 -16.73
C PHE A 158 7.50 2.22 -16.18
N ARG A 159 8.54 1.93 -16.99
CA ARG A 159 9.93 2.21 -16.61
C ARG A 159 10.20 3.69 -16.36
N GLY A 160 9.54 4.58 -17.11
CA GLY A 160 9.61 6.03 -16.88
C GLY A 160 8.98 6.42 -15.54
N ARG A 161 7.81 5.85 -15.22
CA ARG A 161 7.11 6.05 -13.95
C ARG A 161 7.91 5.52 -12.75
N GLU A 162 8.49 4.32 -12.88
CA GLU A 162 9.38 3.73 -11.88
C GLU A 162 10.55 4.68 -11.56
N ARG A 163 11.31 5.10 -12.57
CA ARG A 163 12.41 6.07 -12.35
C ARG A 163 11.95 7.37 -11.70
N ALA A 164 10.82 7.92 -12.14
CA ALA A 164 10.27 9.15 -11.53
C ALA A 164 9.85 8.93 -10.08
N PHE A 165 9.28 7.78 -9.75
CA PHE A 165 8.92 7.41 -8.38
C PHE A 165 10.16 7.31 -7.50
N GLU A 166 11.18 6.57 -7.94
CA GLU A 166 12.43 6.38 -7.18
C GLU A 166 13.23 7.66 -6.97
N THR A 167 13.40 8.46 -8.04
CA THR A 167 14.31 9.60 -8.01
C THR A 167 13.65 10.91 -7.60
N THR A 168 12.34 11.05 -7.82
CA THR A 168 11.61 12.29 -7.53
C THR A 168 10.63 12.11 -6.37
N ALA A 169 9.71 11.15 -6.46
CA ALA A 169 8.69 10.99 -5.43
C ALA A 169 9.29 10.55 -4.08
N LEU A 170 10.26 9.64 -4.09
CA LEU A 170 10.94 9.16 -2.87
C LEU A 170 12.15 10.02 -2.44
N ALA A 171 12.48 11.11 -3.14
CA ALA A 171 13.69 11.91 -2.84
C ALA A 171 13.74 12.40 -1.38
N ARG A 172 12.64 12.99 -0.87
CA ARG A 172 12.55 13.48 0.52
C ARG A 172 12.59 12.33 1.53
N TYR A 173 11.92 11.22 1.23
CA TYR A 173 11.93 10.00 2.04
C TYR A 173 13.36 9.47 2.22
N HIS A 174 14.10 9.30 1.14
CA HIS A 174 15.50 8.84 1.19
C HIS A 174 16.42 9.85 1.90
N ALA A 175 16.24 11.15 1.65
CA ALA A 175 17.01 12.18 2.31
C ALA A 175 16.83 12.17 3.83
N LEU A 176 15.57 12.04 4.32
CA LEU A 176 15.28 11.95 5.75
C LEU A 176 15.87 10.70 6.39
N ILE A 177 15.77 9.54 5.73
CA ILE A 177 16.40 8.31 6.22
C ILE A 177 17.91 8.50 6.38
N ALA A 178 18.58 9.04 5.35
CA ALA A 178 20.00 9.30 5.40
C ALA A 178 20.36 10.29 6.51
N GLN A 179 19.61 11.37 6.66
CA GLN A 179 19.80 12.40 7.67
C GLN A 179 19.63 11.86 9.09
N ILE A 180 18.53 11.13 9.35
CA ILE A 180 18.26 10.53 10.67
C ILE A 180 19.35 9.52 11.00
N ARG A 181 19.71 8.66 10.05
CA ARG A 181 20.78 7.66 10.23
C ARG A 181 22.12 8.32 10.55
N ALA A 182 22.49 9.38 9.86
CA ALA A 182 23.74 10.09 10.09
C ALA A 182 23.81 10.74 11.48
N ARG A 183 22.69 11.34 11.93
CA ARG A 183 22.66 12.12 13.19
C ARG A 183 22.37 11.28 14.42
N TYR A 184 21.58 10.23 14.31
CA TYR A 184 20.98 9.52 15.46
C TYR A 184 21.32 8.04 15.53
N ARG A 185 22.23 7.53 14.68
CA ARG A 185 22.69 6.14 14.73
C ARG A 185 23.10 5.76 16.16
N GLY A 186 22.63 4.59 16.63
CA GLY A 186 22.92 4.06 17.96
C GLY A 186 22.09 4.66 19.10
N VAL A 187 21.23 5.67 18.82
CA VAL A 187 20.30 6.18 19.83
C VAL A 187 19.34 5.08 20.25
N ALA A 188 19.19 4.90 21.57
CA ALA A 188 18.32 3.87 22.14
C ALA A 188 16.84 4.26 22.01
N VAL A 189 16.04 3.41 21.37
CA VAL A 189 14.61 3.63 21.11
C VAL A 189 13.81 2.43 21.61
N GLY A 190 12.73 2.71 22.33
CA GLY A 190 11.69 1.73 22.63
C GLY A 190 10.58 1.83 21.57
N TYR A 191 9.88 0.73 21.36
CA TYR A 191 8.79 0.66 20.37
C TYR A 191 7.71 -0.32 20.81
N SER A 192 6.46 -0.03 20.44
CA SER A 192 5.32 -0.83 20.93
C SER A 192 5.15 -2.14 20.19
N GLU A 193 5.60 -2.21 18.95
CA GLU A 193 5.18 -3.26 18.03
C GLU A 193 6.22 -3.53 16.94
N SER A 194 6.19 -4.73 16.36
CA SER A 194 7.15 -5.18 15.35
C SER A 194 7.17 -4.32 14.07
N ILE A 195 6.12 -3.54 13.83
CA ILE A 195 5.99 -2.61 12.70
C ILE A 195 7.19 -1.65 12.55
N PHE A 196 7.72 -1.15 13.66
CA PHE A 196 8.82 -0.20 13.65
C PHE A 196 10.20 -0.83 13.41
N GLN A 197 10.33 -2.15 13.60
CA GLN A 197 11.63 -2.82 13.53
C GLN A 197 12.37 -2.62 12.19
N PRO A 198 11.73 -2.79 11.00
CA PRO A 198 12.43 -2.62 9.73
C PRO A 198 12.97 -1.21 9.52
N LEU A 199 12.18 -0.18 9.87
CA LEU A 199 12.60 1.21 9.77
C LEU A 199 13.68 1.56 10.79
N GLY A 200 13.48 1.19 12.05
CA GLY A 200 14.45 1.42 13.12
C GLY A 200 15.83 0.83 12.82
N ALA A 201 15.85 -0.38 12.26
CA ALA A 201 17.08 -1.04 11.78
C ALA A 201 17.72 -0.27 10.62
N ALA A 202 16.92 0.15 9.61
CA ALA A 202 17.40 0.95 8.48
C ALA A 202 18.01 2.28 8.91
N LEU A 203 17.43 2.91 9.94
CA LEU A 203 17.94 4.15 10.54
C LEU A 203 19.16 3.92 11.44
N GLY A 204 19.53 2.67 11.72
CA GLY A 204 20.64 2.32 12.59
C GLY A 204 20.40 2.66 14.07
N LEU A 205 19.14 2.75 14.49
CA LEU A 205 18.76 2.99 15.88
C LEU A 205 18.99 1.71 16.72
N ARG A 206 19.25 1.88 18.02
CA ARG A 206 19.35 0.76 18.93
C ARG A 206 17.98 0.46 19.52
N LEU A 207 17.35 -0.58 18.99
CA LEU A 207 16.01 -1.03 19.39
C LEU A 207 16.10 -1.84 20.70
N LEU A 208 15.46 -1.35 21.77
CA LEU A 208 15.59 -1.94 23.09
C LEU A 208 14.39 -2.76 23.54
N THR A 209 13.21 -2.54 22.98
CA THR A 209 12.03 -3.36 23.31
C THR A 209 12.31 -4.82 22.98
N PRO A 210 12.00 -5.78 23.89
CA PRO A 210 12.10 -7.21 23.57
C PRO A 210 11.28 -7.53 22.32
N SER A 211 11.84 -8.31 21.41
CA SER A 211 11.12 -8.70 20.18
C SER A 211 9.85 -9.51 20.47
N SER A 212 9.85 -10.29 21.57
CA SER A 212 8.68 -11.01 22.07
C SER A 212 7.55 -10.08 22.49
N PHE A 213 7.86 -8.96 23.18
CA PHE A 213 6.86 -7.94 23.50
C PHE A 213 6.24 -7.36 22.22
N ALA A 214 7.09 -6.89 21.31
CA ALA A 214 6.66 -6.23 20.10
C ALA A 214 5.87 -7.17 19.17
N LYS A 215 6.24 -8.43 19.11
CA LYS A 215 5.52 -9.46 18.36
C LYS A 215 4.16 -9.75 19.00
N ALA A 216 4.09 -9.92 20.31
CA ALA A 216 2.84 -10.20 21.01
C ALA A 216 1.81 -9.07 20.80
N ILE A 217 2.26 -7.80 20.83
CA ILE A 217 1.37 -6.66 20.53
C ILE A 217 0.89 -6.72 19.07
N ALA A 218 1.77 -6.98 18.10
CA ALA A 218 1.41 -7.08 16.69
C ALA A 218 0.41 -8.21 16.40
N GLU A 219 0.55 -9.34 17.09
CA GLU A 219 -0.30 -10.52 16.89
C GLU A 219 -1.54 -10.54 17.79
N GLY A 220 -1.76 -9.49 18.61
CA GLY A 220 -2.89 -9.42 19.53
C GLY A 220 -2.85 -10.49 20.61
N THR A 221 -1.66 -11.03 20.94
CA THR A 221 -1.47 -12.06 21.97
C THR A 221 -1.00 -11.45 23.28
N ASP A 222 -1.08 -12.26 24.37
CA ASP A 222 -0.68 -11.80 25.70
C ASP A 222 0.83 -11.56 25.81
N VAL A 223 1.19 -10.38 26.32
CA VAL A 223 2.57 -10.03 26.65
C VAL A 223 2.98 -10.68 27.96
N THR A 224 4.16 -11.29 28.02
CA THR A 224 4.68 -11.92 29.24
C THR A 224 4.95 -10.89 30.35
N ALA A 225 4.85 -11.29 31.60
CA ALA A 225 5.17 -10.44 32.77
C ALA A 225 6.62 -9.92 32.72
N ALA A 226 7.55 -10.75 32.27
CA ALA A 226 8.97 -10.40 32.15
C ALA A 226 9.20 -9.30 31.12
N ASP A 227 8.51 -9.39 29.96
CA ASP A 227 8.58 -8.38 28.92
C ASP A 227 7.94 -7.06 29.38
N LYS A 228 6.77 -7.11 30.04
CA LYS A 228 6.13 -5.93 30.65
C LYS A 228 7.08 -5.21 31.61
N GLN A 229 7.68 -5.94 32.54
CA GLN A 229 8.65 -5.37 33.50
C GLN A 229 9.86 -4.78 32.80
N THR A 230 10.34 -5.40 31.73
CA THR A 230 11.49 -4.91 30.97
C THR A 230 11.18 -3.59 30.29
N VAL A 231 10.05 -3.49 29.58
CA VAL A 231 9.64 -2.28 28.86
C VAL A 231 9.30 -1.16 29.85
N ASP A 232 8.62 -1.47 30.96
CA ASP A 232 8.34 -0.51 32.03
C ASP A 232 9.64 0.11 32.60
N ARG A 233 10.61 -0.75 32.94
CA ARG A 233 11.92 -0.32 33.43
C ARG A 233 12.66 0.55 32.39
N GLN A 234 12.59 0.20 31.10
CA GLN A 234 13.20 0.99 30.04
C GLN A 234 12.66 2.42 30.00
N ALA A 235 11.34 2.59 30.18
CA ALA A 235 10.71 3.90 30.24
C ALA A 235 11.01 4.63 31.58
N GLN A 236 10.78 3.99 32.71
CA GLN A 236 10.95 4.58 34.05
C GLN A 236 12.39 5.05 34.32
N GLN A 237 13.37 4.26 33.92
CA GLN A 237 14.80 4.56 34.08
C GLN A 237 15.42 5.34 32.92
N ARG A 238 14.61 5.80 31.94
CA ARG A 238 15.06 6.53 30.74
C ARG A 238 16.17 5.83 29.96
N LEU A 239 16.13 4.50 29.92
CA LEU A 239 17.06 3.69 29.12
C LEU A 239 16.83 3.88 27.63
N ILE A 240 15.59 4.18 27.24
CA ILE A 240 15.22 4.64 25.89
C ILE A 240 15.16 6.16 25.85
N LYS A 241 15.51 6.74 24.70
CA LYS A 241 15.47 8.18 24.45
C LYS A 241 14.19 8.63 23.77
N VAL A 242 13.60 7.77 22.97
CA VAL A 242 12.32 7.97 22.28
C VAL A 242 11.49 6.70 22.46
N TRP A 243 10.19 6.87 22.60
CA TRP A 243 9.20 5.81 22.52
C TRP A 243 8.43 5.96 21.21
N VAL A 244 8.40 4.89 20.37
CA VAL A 244 7.64 4.85 19.12
C VAL A 244 6.50 3.86 19.29
N PHE A 245 5.26 4.29 19.00
CA PHE A 245 4.13 3.35 19.07
C PHE A 245 3.22 3.45 17.84
N ASN A 246 2.61 2.31 17.51
CA ASN A 246 1.57 2.24 16.51
C ASN A 246 0.28 2.86 17.07
N SER A 247 -0.18 3.98 16.48
CA SER A 247 -1.38 4.68 16.96
C SER A 247 -2.68 4.00 16.53
N GLN A 248 -2.62 3.02 15.64
CA GLN A 248 -3.76 2.20 15.21
C GLN A 248 -3.91 0.91 16.05
N ASN A 249 -2.90 0.55 16.85
CA ASN A 249 -2.94 -0.60 17.76
C ASN A 249 -2.57 -0.17 19.19
N VAL A 250 -3.56 0.29 19.94
CA VAL A 250 -3.36 0.84 21.29
C VAL A 250 -3.99 -0.07 22.35
N THR A 251 -3.26 -1.15 22.68
CA THR A 251 -3.64 -2.07 23.75
C THR A 251 -3.45 -1.45 25.15
N PRO A 252 -4.02 -2.02 26.23
CA PRO A 252 -3.78 -1.56 27.60
C PRO A 252 -2.28 -1.53 27.97
N ASP A 253 -1.50 -2.49 27.49
CA ASP A 253 -0.05 -2.52 27.72
C ASP A 253 0.66 -1.35 27.01
N VAL A 254 0.28 -1.04 25.76
CA VAL A 254 0.82 0.12 25.04
C VAL A 254 0.42 1.42 25.74
N GLN A 255 -0.84 1.56 26.18
CA GLN A 255 -1.31 2.74 26.92
C GLN A 255 -0.50 2.96 28.20
N ARG A 256 -0.24 1.89 28.96
CA ARG A 256 0.60 1.95 30.16
C ARG A 256 1.99 2.49 29.85
N VAL A 257 2.65 1.95 28.82
CA VAL A 257 4.01 2.42 28.46
C VAL A 257 3.97 3.85 27.92
N ASN A 258 2.93 4.25 27.19
CA ASN A 258 2.72 5.64 26.77
C ASN A 258 2.65 6.59 28.00
N GLN A 259 1.97 6.18 29.08
CA GLN A 259 1.88 6.96 30.32
C GLN A 259 3.24 7.04 31.03
N LEU A 260 3.95 5.91 31.13
CA LEU A 260 5.31 5.87 31.72
C LEU A 260 6.30 6.74 30.94
N ALA A 261 6.28 6.69 29.62
CA ALA A 261 7.13 7.51 28.77
C ALA A 261 6.84 9.01 28.98
N ARG A 262 5.56 9.42 29.02
CA ARG A 262 5.16 10.81 29.31
C ARG A 262 5.61 11.23 30.69
N ALA A 263 5.37 10.43 31.72
CA ALA A 263 5.80 10.72 33.11
C ALA A 263 7.32 10.86 33.24
N ALA A 264 8.07 10.08 32.50
CA ALA A 264 9.53 10.17 32.42
C ALA A 264 10.03 11.29 31.51
N GLY A 265 9.16 12.04 30.82
CA GLY A 265 9.57 13.09 29.87
C GLY A 265 10.27 12.56 28.62
N ILE A 266 10.00 11.31 28.25
CA ILE A 266 10.52 10.71 27.02
C ILE A 266 9.67 11.17 25.84
N PRO A 267 10.25 11.79 24.79
CA PRO A 267 9.53 12.11 23.57
C PRO A 267 8.91 10.90 22.91
N ILE A 268 7.69 11.08 22.40
CA ILE A 268 6.91 10.03 21.75
C ILE A 268 6.78 10.35 20.26
N ALA A 269 6.96 9.34 19.41
CA ALA A 269 6.64 9.38 18.00
C ALA A 269 5.61 8.28 17.68
N THR A 270 4.88 8.45 16.59
CA THR A 270 3.85 7.50 16.14
C THR A 270 4.12 6.98 14.74
N VAL A 271 3.75 5.74 14.53
CA VAL A 271 3.66 5.07 13.23
C VAL A 271 2.24 4.49 13.06
N THR A 272 1.86 4.11 11.85
CA THR A 272 0.56 3.53 11.54
C THR A 272 0.67 2.34 10.59
N GLU A 273 -0.27 1.39 10.65
CA GLU A 273 -0.35 0.23 9.72
C GLU A 273 -0.62 0.66 8.29
N THR A 274 -1.54 1.58 8.13
CA THR A 274 -2.04 2.04 6.84
C THR A 274 -1.85 3.54 6.70
N LEU A 275 -2.01 4.07 5.48
CA LEU A 275 -1.89 5.50 5.21
C LEU A 275 -2.81 6.32 6.12
N SER A 276 -2.22 7.26 6.85
CA SER A 276 -2.94 8.17 7.75
C SER A 276 -2.40 9.60 7.60
N PRO A 277 -3.21 10.50 7.00
CA PRO A 277 -4.56 10.31 6.46
C PRO A 277 -4.59 9.38 5.23
N ALA A 278 -5.75 8.75 5.00
CA ALA A 278 -5.93 7.80 3.88
C ALA A 278 -5.74 8.43 2.48
N SER A 279 -5.80 9.75 2.38
CA SER A 279 -5.59 10.52 1.14
C SER A 279 -4.13 10.74 0.79
N ASP A 280 -3.21 10.45 1.72
CA ASP A 280 -1.79 10.64 1.47
C ASP A 280 -1.27 9.62 0.45
N SER A 281 -0.24 10.01 -0.27
CA SER A 281 0.59 9.03 -0.99
C SER A 281 1.51 8.29 -0.01
N PHE A 282 2.03 7.14 -0.44
CA PHE A 282 3.01 6.38 0.34
C PHE A 282 4.15 7.25 0.88
N GLN A 283 4.76 8.05 0.03
CA GLN A 283 5.89 8.90 0.42
C GLN A 283 5.49 10.06 1.34
N GLN A 284 4.32 10.67 1.17
CA GLN A 284 3.85 11.74 2.06
C GLN A 284 3.62 11.19 3.47
N TRP A 285 2.97 10.06 3.58
CA TRP A 285 2.77 9.35 4.84
C TRP A 285 4.08 9.00 5.52
N GLN A 286 5.01 8.32 4.82
CA GLN A 286 6.31 7.93 5.37
C GLN A 286 7.18 9.14 5.76
N VAL A 287 7.19 10.19 4.95
CA VAL A 287 7.89 11.45 5.26
C VAL A 287 7.34 12.09 6.53
N SER A 288 6.01 12.15 6.67
CA SER A 288 5.36 12.70 7.85
C SER A 288 5.74 11.95 9.14
N GLU A 289 5.84 10.63 9.07
CA GLU A 289 6.28 9.80 10.20
C GLU A 289 7.76 9.96 10.52
N LEU A 290 8.63 9.98 9.51
CA LEU A 290 10.05 10.23 9.68
C LEU A 290 10.31 11.61 10.30
N GLU A 291 9.58 12.63 9.90
CA GLU A 291 9.71 13.98 10.48
C GLU A 291 9.23 14.03 11.93
N ARG A 292 8.18 13.28 12.29
CA ARG A 292 7.76 13.13 13.70
C ARG A 292 8.84 12.46 14.54
N LEU A 293 9.41 11.37 14.00
CA LEU A 293 10.48 10.63 14.65
C LEU A 293 11.75 11.52 14.81
N GLU A 294 12.12 12.23 13.76
CA GLU A 294 13.29 13.15 13.81
C GLU A 294 13.12 14.23 14.88
N ARG A 295 11.95 14.87 14.95
CA ARG A 295 11.64 15.82 16.01
C ARG A 295 11.75 15.22 17.42
N ALA A 296 11.27 13.98 17.60
CA ALA A 296 11.39 13.29 18.87
C ALA A 296 12.85 12.99 19.24
N LEU A 297 13.65 12.52 18.27
CA LEU A 297 15.08 12.26 18.43
C LEU A 297 15.85 13.53 18.75
N ALA A 298 15.56 14.63 18.05
CA ALA A 298 16.18 15.94 18.29
C ALA A 298 15.91 16.43 19.72
N ARG A 299 14.67 16.39 20.18
CA ARG A 299 14.29 16.75 21.56
C ARG A 299 15.00 15.88 22.60
N ALA A 300 15.11 14.58 22.33
CA ALA A 300 15.69 13.62 23.27
C ALA A 300 17.21 13.73 23.39
N THR A 301 17.89 14.21 22.35
CA THR A 301 19.37 14.24 22.26
C THR A 301 19.97 15.63 22.29
N GLY A 302 19.15 16.68 22.16
CA GLY A 302 19.63 18.08 22.07
C GLY A 302 20.34 18.40 20.74
N ARG A 303 20.11 17.62 19.69
CA ARG A 303 20.80 17.76 18.39
C ARG A 303 19.87 18.22 17.28
#